data_8dae248f05e668de999528cceed945d0
#
_entry.id   8dae248f05e668de999528cceed945d0
#
_cell.length_a   1.000
_cell.length_b   1.000
_cell.length_c   1.000
_cell.angle_alpha   90.00
_cell.angle_beta   90.00
_cell.angle_gamma   90.00
#
_symmetry.space_group_name_H-M   'P 1'
#
loop_
_entity.id
_entity.type
_entity.pdbx_description
1 polymer ?
#
loop_
_entity_poly.entity_id
_entity_poly.type
_entity_poly.pdbx_seq_one_letter_code
_entity_poly.pdbx_strand_id
1 'polypeptide(L)'
;MLTDIEIAQKAKLKPINDIAKKAGFLASEVELYGKDKAKINLSALKRLAKDSAKGGSTSGGKNGKLILVTTTTPTPWGEGKTTTTIGLGQALAKIGKKAFVCIREPSLGPVMGVKGGAAGGGYSQVLPMDDINLHFTGDIHMVTAAHNLLSAMIDNHIFHGNELELDPN
;
A
#
# COMPACT_ATOMS: atom_id res chain seq x y z
N MET A 1 13.65 -5.21 21.68
CA MET A 1 12.79 -4.31 20.90
C MET A 1 12.06 -5.18 19.89
N LEU A 2 10.76 -5.00 19.67
CA LEU A 2 10.03 -5.79 18.68
C LEU A 2 10.47 -5.41 17.28
N THR A 3 10.53 -6.39 16.38
CA THR A 3 10.76 -6.17 14.94
C THR A 3 9.52 -5.59 14.28
N ASP A 4 9.66 -5.03 13.07
CA ASP A 4 8.55 -4.46 12.29
C ASP A 4 7.46 -5.51 12.05
N ILE A 5 7.85 -6.75 11.76
CA ILE A 5 6.95 -7.89 11.54
C ILE A 5 6.18 -8.23 12.82
N GLU A 6 6.86 -8.32 13.95
CA GLU A 6 6.21 -8.62 15.23
C GLU A 6 5.21 -7.55 15.64
N ILE A 7 5.51 -6.29 15.35
CA ILE A 7 4.59 -5.16 15.59
C ILE A 7 3.37 -5.30 14.67
N ALA A 8 3.58 -5.57 13.38
CA ALA A 8 2.52 -5.76 12.40
C ALA A 8 1.58 -6.91 12.78
N GLN A 9 2.14 -8.06 13.16
CA GLN A 9 1.38 -9.26 13.53
C GLN A 9 0.57 -9.11 14.83
N LYS A 10 1.04 -8.28 15.76
CA LYS A 10 0.31 -7.97 17.00
C LYS A 10 -0.80 -6.94 16.81
N ALA A 11 -0.80 -6.22 15.70
CA ALA A 11 -1.78 -5.19 15.45
C ALA A 11 -3.15 -5.78 15.09
N LYS A 12 -4.20 -5.19 15.65
CA LYS A 12 -5.58 -5.58 15.33
C LYS A 12 -6.07 -4.79 14.12
N LEU A 13 -6.18 -5.48 12.98
CA LEU A 13 -6.69 -4.88 11.74
C LEU A 13 -8.17 -4.53 11.86
N LYS A 14 -8.57 -3.46 11.18
CA LYS A 14 -9.97 -3.06 11.02
C LYS A 14 -10.40 -3.36 9.60
N PRO A 15 -11.67 -3.77 9.37
CA PRO A 15 -12.16 -3.97 8.02
C PRO A 15 -11.99 -2.70 7.18
N ILE A 16 -11.50 -2.87 5.95
CA ILE A 16 -11.21 -1.74 5.06
C ILE A 16 -12.47 -0.94 4.72
N ASN A 17 -13.64 -1.57 4.70
CA ASN A 17 -14.92 -0.91 4.52
C ASN A 17 -15.19 0.16 5.60
N ASP A 18 -14.85 -0.14 6.85
CA ASP A 18 -15.04 0.79 7.96
C ASP A 18 -14.08 1.99 7.82
N ILE A 19 -12.85 1.73 7.37
CA ILE A 19 -11.87 2.76 7.10
C ILE A 19 -12.32 3.65 5.94
N ALA A 20 -12.78 3.05 4.82
CA ALA A 20 -13.27 3.78 3.66
C ALA A 20 -14.50 4.65 4.01
N LYS A 21 -15.45 4.10 4.75
CA LYS A 21 -16.62 4.84 5.24
C LYS A 21 -16.22 6.02 6.12
N LYS A 22 -15.29 5.82 7.05
CA LYS A 22 -14.75 6.88 7.90
C LYS A 22 -14.03 7.96 7.10
N ALA A 23 -13.39 7.58 6.00
CA ALA A 23 -12.73 8.50 5.08
C ALA A 23 -13.70 9.29 4.20
N GLY A 24 -14.98 8.89 4.14
CA GLY A 24 -16.04 9.57 3.38
C GLY A 24 -16.31 8.98 2.00
N PHE A 25 -15.85 7.76 1.73
CA PHE A 25 -16.18 7.02 0.51
C PHE A 25 -17.49 6.28 0.65
N LEU A 26 -18.22 6.18 -0.47
CA LEU A 26 -19.43 5.37 -0.57
C LEU A 26 -19.06 3.91 -0.84
N ALA A 27 -19.90 2.97 -0.39
CA ALA A 27 -19.65 1.54 -0.64
C ALA A 27 -19.53 1.20 -2.13
N SER A 28 -20.29 1.92 -3.00
CA SER A 28 -20.22 1.77 -4.46
C SER A 28 -18.93 2.30 -5.10
N GLU A 29 -18.13 3.03 -4.35
CA GLU A 29 -16.85 3.60 -4.78
C GLU A 29 -15.66 2.75 -4.35
N VAL A 30 -15.91 1.66 -3.60
CA VAL A 30 -14.89 0.82 -2.99
C VAL A 30 -14.94 -0.57 -3.60
N GLU A 31 -13.83 -0.99 -4.20
CA GLU A 31 -13.62 -2.34 -4.71
C GLU A 31 -12.70 -3.10 -3.75
N LEU A 32 -13.23 -4.16 -3.14
CA LEU A 32 -12.54 -4.90 -2.09
C LEU A 32 -11.49 -5.86 -2.65
N TYR A 33 -10.33 -5.86 -2.04
CA TYR A 33 -9.28 -6.86 -2.21
C TYR A 33 -9.07 -7.58 -0.87
N GLY A 34 -9.91 -8.56 -0.58
CA GLY A 34 -9.98 -9.20 0.73
C GLY A 34 -10.64 -8.30 1.78
N LYS A 35 -10.23 -8.47 3.05
CA LYS A 35 -10.84 -7.76 4.18
C LYS A 35 -10.15 -6.43 4.51
N ASP A 36 -8.87 -6.32 4.17
CA ASP A 36 -7.96 -5.31 4.71
C ASP A 36 -7.43 -4.35 3.66
N LYS A 37 -7.78 -4.55 2.38
CA LYS A 37 -7.37 -3.74 1.24
C LYS A 37 -8.54 -3.41 0.32
N ALA A 38 -8.46 -2.28 -0.37
CA ALA A 38 -9.45 -1.91 -1.39
C ALA A 38 -8.86 -0.94 -2.41
N LYS A 39 -9.45 -0.92 -3.59
CA LYS A 39 -9.27 0.15 -4.58
C LYS A 39 -10.43 1.14 -4.48
N ILE A 40 -10.14 2.39 -4.78
CA ILE A 40 -11.17 3.45 -4.88
C ILE A 40 -11.44 3.72 -6.35
N ASN A 41 -12.70 3.60 -6.75
CA ASN A 41 -13.14 3.89 -8.09
C ASN A 41 -12.98 5.38 -8.42
N LEU A 42 -12.55 5.68 -9.64
CA LEU A 42 -12.40 7.07 -10.11
C LEU A 42 -13.72 7.86 -10.14
N SER A 43 -14.87 7.19 -10.05
CA SER A 43 -16.18 7.84 -9.86
C SER A 43 -16.23 8.70 -8.60
N ALA A 44 -15.48 8.33 -7.55
CA ALA A 44 -15.36 9.11 -6.33
C ALA A 44 -14.82 10.52 -6.59
N LEU A 45 -13.85 10.67 -7.51
CA LEU A 45 -13.31 11.98 -7.88
C LEU A 45 -14.39 12.88 -8.50
N LYS A 46 -15.24 12.32 -9.37
CA LYS A 46 -16.33 13.06 -10.02
C LYS A 46 -17.36 13.54 -8.99
N ARG A 47 -17.70 12.72 -8.01
CA ARG A 47 -18.59 13.09 -6.91
C ARG A 47 -17.98 14.18 -6.04
N LEU A 48 -16.75 13.96 -5.57
CA LEU A 48 -16.07 14.91 -4.68
C LEU A 48 -15.87 16.28 -5.34
N ALA A 49 -15.58 16.32 -6.65
CA ALA A 49 -15.47 17.55 -7.41
C ALA A 49 -16.82 18.29 -7.49
N LYS A 50 -17.93 17.58 -7.74
CA LYS A 50 -19.28 18.16 -7.76
C LYS A 50 -19.70 18.69 -6.38
N ASP A 51 -19.40 17.95 -5.33
CA ASP A 51 -19.70 18.34 -3.94
C ASP A 51 -18.92 19.59 -3.54
N SER A 52 -17.66 19.70 -3.95
CA SER A 52 -16.83 20.88 -3.73
C SER A 52 -17.39 22.10 -4.46
N ALA A 53 -17.85 21.94 -5.71
CA ALA A 53 -18.43 23.03 -6.53
C ALA A 53 -19.76 23.56 -5.97
N LYS A 54 -20.53 22.69 -5.28
CA LYS A 54 -21.83 23.06 -4.68
C LYS A 54 -21.72 23.67 -3.29
N GLY A 55 -20.51 23.88 -2.76
CA GLY A 55 -20.30 24.35 -1.40
C GLY A 55 -20.70 23.35 -0.31
N GLY A 56 -21.05 22.12 -0.70
CA GLY A 56 -21.56 21.06 0.16
C GLY A 56 -20.49 20.16 0.77
N SER A 57 -19.28 20.63 0.87
CA SER A 57 -18.19 19.87 1.52
C SER A 57 -18.38 19.90 3.05
N THR A 58 -18.18 18.75 3.68
CA THR A 58 -17.94 18.64 5.13
C THR A 58 -16.76 19.51 5.60
N SER A 59 -16.07 20.17 4.69
CA SER A 59 -14.93 21.08 4.91
C SER A 59 -15.17 22.50 4.38
N GLY A 60 -16.42 22.89 4.07
CA GLY A 60 -16.76 24.27 3.66
C GLY A 60 -16.12 24.71 2.33
N GLY A 61 -15.94 23.81 1.36
CA GLY A 61 -15.41 24.13 0.02
C GLY A 61 -13.91 24.48 0.00
N LYS A 62 -13.20 24.40 1.11
CA LYS A 62 -11.78 24.71 1.19
C LYS A 62 -10.95 23.49 0.79
N ASN A 63 -9.98 23.68 -0.10
CA ASN A 63 -8.99 22.67 -0.42
C ASN A 63 -8.19 22.28 0.83
N GLY A 64 -7.89 20.99 0.97
CA GLY A 64 -7.00 20.50 2.02
C GLY A 64 -5.60 21.10 1.86
N LYS A 65 -4.86 21.12 2.96
CA LYS A 65 -3.44 21.51 2.91
C LYS A 65 -2.61 20.34 2.45
N LEU A 66 -1.70 20.57 1.49
CA LEU A 66 -0.72 19.61 1.04
C LEU A 66 0.54 19.74 1.89
N ILE A 67 1.00 18.61 2.44
CA ILE A 67 2.29 18.50 3.13
C ILE A 67 3.15 17.53 2.33
N LEU A 68 4.22 18.04 1.73
CA LEU A 68 5.18 17.22 1.00
C LEU A 68 6.32 16.81 1.93
N VAL A 69 6.55 15.50 2.03
CA VAL A 69 7.71 14.92 2.74
C VAL A 69 8.73 14.46 1.69
N THR A 70 9.88 15.09 1.66
CA THR A 70 10.94 14.80 0.69
C THR A 70 12.30 14.84 1.37
N THR A 71 13.35 14.52 0.63
CA THR A 71 14.75 14.63 1.08
C THR A 71 15.57 15.37 0.04
N THR A 72 16.67 15.96 0.47
CA THR A 72 17.59 16.69 -0.39
C THR A 72 18.42 15.77 -1.27
N THR A 73 18.81 14.60 -0.72
CA THR A 73 19.70 13.64 -1.43
C THR A 73 19.24 12.21 -1.14
N PRO A 74 19.13 11.35 -2.15
CA PRO A 74 18.83 9.93 -1.95
C PRO A 74 20.06 9.20 -1.38
N THR A 75 19.82 8.21 -0.52
CA THR A 75 20.85 7.31 -0.01
C THR A 75 20.53 5.85 -0.34
N PRO A 76 21.53 4.94 -0.39
CA PRO A 76 21.28 3.51 -0.61
C PRO A 76 20.37 2.87 0.44
N TRP A 77 20.45 3.35 1.68
CA TRP A 77 19.73 2.79 2.82
C TRP A 77 18.31 3.36 3.00
N GLY A 78 17.98 4.44 2.26
CA GLY A 78 16.74 5.18 2.44
C GLY A 78 16.83 6.24 3.54
N GLU A 79 15.95 7.23 3.49
CA GLU A 79 16.00 8.43 4.35
C GLU A 79 14.79 8.53 5.29
N GLY A 80 14.02 7.46 5.42
CA GLY A 80 12.85 7.41 6.31
C GLY A 80 11.65 8.25 5.87
N LYS A 81 11.57 8.67 4.61
CA LYS A 81 10.42 9.45 4.08
C LYS A 81 9.07 8.83 4.38
N THR A 82 8.93 7.54 4.09
CA THR A 82 7.68 6.81 4.29
C THR A 82 7.32 6.73 5.78
N THR A 83 8.27 6.35 6.63
CA THR A 83 8.07 6.27 8.08
C THR A 83 7.66 7.63 8.66
N THR A 84 8.33 8.71 8.23
CA THR A 84 8.00 10.09 8.65
C THR A 84 6.60 10.48 8.17
N THR A 85 6.23 10.18 6.94
CA THR A 85 4.92 10.51 6.37
C THR A 85 3.79 9.80 7.12
N ILE A 86 3.97 8.50 7.41
CA ILE A 86 2.99 7.71 8.15
C ILE A 86 2.89 8.20 9.60
N GLY A 87 4.03 8.41 10.27
CA GLY A 87 4.07 8.94 11.64
C GLY A 87 3.39 10.31 11.76
N LEU A 88 3.60 11.19 10.78
CA LEU A 88 2.91 12.49 10.72
C LEU A 88 1.39 12.31 10.55
N GLY A 89 0.96 11.40 9.66
CA GLY A 89 -0.46 11.09 9.49
C GLY A 89 -1.11 10.55 10.77
N GLN A 90 -0.42 9.66 11.47
CA GLN A 90 -0.87 9.15 12.79
C GLN A 90 -0.95 10.26 13.83
N ALA A 91 0.05 11.14 13.90
CA ALA A 91 0.07 12.27 14.83
C ALA A 91 -1.10 13.24 14.56
N LEU A 92 -1.35 13.57 13.29
CA LEU A 92 -2.48 14.40 12.88
C LEU A 92 -3.82 13.75 13.29
N ALA A 93 -3.98 12.45 13.07
CA ALA A 93 -5.17 11.73 13.48
C ALA A 93 -5.36 11.74 15.02
N LYS A 94 -4.26 11.61 15.79
CA LYS A 94 -4.28 11.64 17.26
C LYS A 94 -4.75 12.98 17.81
N ILE A 95 -4.42 14.08 17.14
CA ILE A 95 -4.90 15.43 17.52
C ILE A 95 -6.24 15.82 16.85
N GLY A 96 -6.97 14.83 16.31
CA GLY A 96 -8.31 15.02 15.75
C GLY A 96 -8.35 15.67 14.36
N LYS A 97 -7.23 15.77 13.65
CA LYS A 97 -7.21 16.29 12.28
C LYS A 97 -7.51 15.16 11.29
N LYS A 98 -8.27 15.48 10.24
CA LYS A 98 -8.47 14.58 9.10
C LYS A 98 -7.27 14.70 8.19
N ALA A 99 -6.55 13.59 7.97
CA ALA A 99 -5.41 13.53 7.08
C ALA A 99 -5.48 12.27 6.21
N PHE A 100 -5.05 12.40 4.97
CA PHE A 100 -4.77 11.27 4.08
C PHE A 100 -3.27 11.16 3.91
N VAL A 101 -2.76 9.94 4.03
CA VAL A 101 -1.37 9.61 3.76
C VAL A 101 -1.30 9.02 2.37
N CYS A 102 -0.59 9.70 1.47
CA CYS A 102 -0.35 9.24 0.10
C CYS A 102 1.10 8.79 -0.02
N ILE A 103 1.31 7.52 -0.24
CA ILE A 103 2.63 6.92 -0.42
C ILE A 103 2.67 6.16 -1.74
N ARG A 104 3.87 5.94 -2.25
CA ARG A 104 4.04 5.16 -3.47
C ARG A 104 3.74 3.70 -3.19
N GLU A 105 3.05 3.04 -4.13
CA GLU A 105 2.90 1.59 -4.10
C GLU A 105 4.27 0.92 -4.13
N PRO A 106 4.55 -0.03 -3.22
CA PRO A 106 5.79 -0.76 -3.20
C PRO A 106 5.87 -1.77 -4.34
N SER A 107 7.11 -2.10 -4.71
CA SER A 107 7.44 -3.19 -5.61
C SER A 107 8.23 -4.26 -4.85
N LEU A 108 8.56 -5.37 -5.51
CA LEU A 108 9.38 -6.45 -4.93
C LEU A 108 10.76 -6.00 -4.42
N GLY A 109 11.26 -4.84 -4.87
CA GLY A 109 12.58 -4.33 -4.47
C GLY A 109 12.83 -4.31 -2.97
N PRO A 110 11.91 -3.79 -2.13
CA PRO A 110 12.06 -3.81 -0.67
C PRO A 110 12.19 -5.21 -0.09
N VAL A 111 11.43 -6.18 -0.59
CA VAL A 111 11.47 -7.58 -0.14
C VAL A 111 12.78 -8.26 -0.53
N MET A 112 13.34 -7.86 -1.67
CA MET A 112 14.65 -8.35 -2.16
C MET A 112 15.85 -7.62 -1.50
N GLY A 113 15.61 -6.80 -0.48
CA GLY A 113 16.66 -6.14 0.28
C GLY A 113 17.30 -4.91 -0.37
N VAL A 114 16.73 -4.40 -1.45
CA VAL A 114 17.35 -3.29 -2.22
C VAL A 114 17.03 -1.92 -1.65
N LYS A 115 15.89 -1.76 -0.94
CA LYS A 115 15.49 -0.50 -0.26
C LYS A 115 14.57 -0.81 0.91
N GLY A 116 14.45 0.15 1.85
CA GLY A 116 13.53 0.05 2.98
C GLY A 116 12.08 -0.18 2.57
N GLY A 117 11.30 -0.84 3.44
CA GLY A 117 9.92 -1.20 3.20
C GLY A 117 9.04 0.01 2.89
N ALA A 118 8.16 -0.13 1.91
CA ALA A 118 7.25 0.93 1.52
C ALA A 118 6.05 1.07 2.47
N ALA A 119 5.84 0.11 3.36
CA ALA A 119 4.84 0.16 4.42
C ALA A 119 5.26 1.01 5.64
N GLY A 120 6.47 1.54 5.67
CA GLY A 120 7.04 2.22 6.85
C GLY A 120 7.81 1.26 7.76
N GLY A 121 7.97 1.61 9.05
CA GLY A 121 8.68 0.80 10.01
C GLY A 121 8.32 1.13 11.46
N GLY A 122 8.62 0.22 12.36
CA GLY A 122 8.26 0.31 13.76
C GLY A 122 6.76 0.48 13.95
N TYR A 123 6.36 1.43 14.77
CA TYR A 123 4.96 1.80 14.97
C TYR A 123 4.41 2.74 13.89
N SER A 124 5.27 3.26 13.00
CA SER A 124 4.88 4.09 11.86
C SER A 124 4.77 3.25 10.61
N GLN A 125 3.81 2.33 10.56
CA GLN A 125 3.58 1.46 9.39
C GLN A 125 2.12 1.41 8.97
N VAL A 126 1.92 1.13 7.68
CA VAL A 126 0.61 0.81 7.08
C VAL A 126 0.45 -0.71 7.08
N LEU A 127 -0.73 -1.18 7.44
CA LEU A 127 -1.04 -2.60 7.55
C LEU A 127 -2.13 -3.01 6.53
N PRO A 128 -2.12 -4.24 6.06
CA PRO A 128 -1.19 -5.34 6.32
C PRO A 128 0.17 -5.12 5.62
N MET A 129 1.25 -5.20 6.37
CA MET A 129 2.60 -4.89 5.87
C MET A 129 3.06 -5.87 4.79
N ASP A 130 2.81 -7.16 4.99
CA ASP A 130 3.24 -8.22 4.08
C ASP A 130 2.62 -8.04 2.70
N ASP A 131 1.32 -7.87 2.64
CA ASP A 131 0.59 -7.64 1.38
C ASP A 131 1.06 -6.37 0.67
N ILE A 132 1.28 -5.28 1.44
CA ILE A 132 1.70 -3.99 0.89
C ILE A 132 3.11 -4.09 0.31
N ASN A 133 4.03 -4.75 0.99
CA ASN A 133 5.43 -4.87 0.54
C ASN A 133 5.60 -5.87 -0.61
N LEU A 134 4.68 -6.83 -0.79
CA LEU A 134 4.77 -7.80 -1.87
C LEU A 134 4.19 -7.27 -3.18
N HIS A 135 2.93 -7.11 -3.34
CA HIS A 135 2.31 -6.55 -4.55
C HIS A 135 0.90 -6.06 -4.26
N PHE A 136 0.75 -5.28 -3.31
CA PHE A 136 -0.47 -4.69 -2.76
C PHE A 136 -1.81 -5.15 -3.39
N THR A 137 -2.09 -4.86 -4.65
CA THR A 137 -3.32 -5.23 -5.35
C THR A 137 -3.15 -6.24 -6.48
N GLY A 138 -1.94 -6.73 -6.72
CA GLY A 138 -1.69 -7.88 -7.59
C GLY A 138 -1.94 -7.69 -9.08
N ASP A 139 -1.74 -6.52 -9.60
CA ASP A 139 -1.97 -6.22 -11.01
C ASP A 139 -0.98 -6.92 -11.98
N ILE A 140 -0.83 -6.42 -13.17
CA ILE A 140 -0.01 -7.01 -14.27
C ILE A 140 1.41 -7.39 -13.82
N HIS A 141 2.03 -6.57 -12.96
CA HIS A 141 3.37 -6.85 -12.45
C HIS A 141 3.42 -8.13 -11.61
N MET A 142 2.38 -8.43 -10.82
CA MET A 142 2.31 -9.68 -10.05
C MET A 142 2.17 -10.89 -10.99
N VAL A 143 1.34 -10.80 -12.04
CA VAL A 143 1.19 -11.85 -13.05
C VAL A 143 2.55 -12.13 -13.71
N THR A 144 3.26 -11.07 -14.13
CA THR A 144 4.59 -11.20 -14.74
C THR A 144 5.59 -11.84 -13.77
N ALA A 145 5.61 -11.41 -12.50
CA ALA A 145 6.53 -11.97 -11.49
C ALA A 145 6.23 -13.45 -11.21
N ALA A 146 4.96 -13.82 -11.09
CA ALA A 146 4.54 -15.21 -10.88
C ALA A 146 4.90 -16.09 -12.09
N HIS A 147 4.65 -15.60 -13.30
CA HIS A 147 5.01 -16.30 -14.53
C HIS A 147 6.54 -16.52 -14.64
N ASN A 148 7.32 -15.48 -14.42
CA ASN A 148 8.78 -15.57 -14.48
C ASN A 148 9.34 -16.55 -13.45
N LEU A 149 8.80 -16.55 -12.22
CA LEU A 149 9.19 -17.49 -11.20
C LEU A 149 8.85 -18.93 -11.61
N LEU A 150 7.64 -19.17 -12.09
CA LEU A 150 7.19 -20.49 -12.54
C LEU A 150 8.07 -20.99 -13.69
N SER A 151 8.34 -20.17 -14.70
CA SER A 151 9.21 -20.51 -15.83
C SER A 151 10.61 -20.88 -15.35
N ALA A 152 11.20 -20.07 -14.47
CA ALA A 152 12.53 -20.37 -13.92
C ALA A 152 12.55 -21.66 -13.10
N MET A 153 11.47 -21.98 -12.37
CA MET A 153 11.36 -23.25 -11.64
C MET A 153 11.25 -24.46 -12.59
N ILE A 154 10.48 -24.33 -13.68
CA ILE A 154 10.34 -25.38 -14.70
C ILE A 154 11.69 -25.62 -15.39
N ASP A 155 12.34 -24.58 -15.87
CA ASP A 155 13.64 -24.67 -16.52
C ASP A 155 14.68 -25.33 -15.61
N ASN A 156 14.73 -24.92 -14.35
CA ASN A 156 15.61 -25.51 -13.35
C ASN A 156 15.29 -26.98 -13.10
N HIS A 157 14.00 -27.35 -13.02
CA HIS A 157 13.57 -28.73 -12.84
C HIS A 157 14.00 -29.64 -14.02
N ILE A 158 13.74 -29.18 -15.23
CA ILE A 158 14.14 -29.90 -16.45
C ILE A 158 15.66 -30.09 -16.50
N PHE A 159 16.42 -29.04 -16.19
CA PHE A 159 17.89 -29.08 -16.20
C PHE A 159 18.46 -30.02 -15.14
N HIS A 160 17.83 -30.14 -13.97
CA HIS A 160 18.32 -30.96 -12.86
C HIS A 160 17.74 -32.38 -12.78
N GLY A 161 17.26 -32.95 -13.88
CA GLY A 161 16.88 -34.36 -13.95
C GLY A 161 15.42 -34.63 -14.30
N ASN A 162 14.58 -33.61 -14.37
CA ASN A 162 13.20 -33.71 -14.87
C ASN A 162 12.40 -34.89 -14.26
N GLU A 163 12.43 -35.04 -12.95
CA GLU A 163 11.75 -36.13 -12.25
C GLU A 163 10.23 -36.19 -12.51
N LEU A 164 9.62 -35.07 -12.90
CA LEU A 164 8.21 -34.97 -13.24
C LEU A 164 7.92 -35.26 -14.72
N GLU A 165 8.95 -35.60 -15.51
CA GLU A 165 8.83 -35.90 -16.94
C GLU A 165 8.09 -34.81 -17.73
N LEU A 166 8.38 -33.54 -17.45
CA LEU A 166 7.78 -32.42 -18.18
C LEU A 166 8.26 -32.43 -19.62
N ASP A 167 7.33 -32.33 -20.57
CA ASP A 167 7.62 -32.19 -21.99
C ASP A 167 7.87 -30.71 -22.32
N PRO A 168 9.05 -30.32 -22.76
CA PRO A 168 9.37 -28.93 -23.12
C PRO A 168 8.88 -28.51 -24.51
N ASN A 169 8.26 -29.41 -25.32
CA ASN A 169 7.82 -29.15 -26.70
C ASN A 169 6.35 -28.75 -26.81
#